data_b96302ef564528aadf373f0828fe071d
#
_entry.id   b96302ef564528aadf373f0828fe071d
#
_cell.length_a   1.000
_cell.length_b   1.000
_cell.length_c   1.000
_cell.angle_alpha   90.00
_cell.angle_beta   90.00
_cell.angle_gamma   90.00
#
_symmetry.space_group_name_H-M   'P 1'
#
loop_
_entity.id
_entity.type
_entity.pdbx_description
1 polymer ?
#
loop_
_entity_poly.entity_id
_entity_poly.type
_entity_poly.pdbx_seq_one_letter_code
_entity_poly.pdbx_strand_id
1 'polypeptide(L)'
;MHLTRSLSCLPLLLAASLSARAQAPASPGANPKLAALKTEAMRDIDSRAQFTQQFVDQVFSFGELGFQEFETSKYITGILKQNGFTVREGVAGIPTAWVATWGSGKPVIALGSDLDGIPQASQIPGVACHLPLVQGAPGHGEGHNSGQAVNITAALAIKNIMQREHISGTLKIWPGVAEEQLGSKAYLVRDGVFKDVDVVLFSHVGSNLQTGWGASEGSGLVSVLYSFEGQAAHAAGAPWRGRSALDAVELMDVGWNFRREHLRLQTRSHYVIRNGGDQPNVVPPTAAVWYYFRELDYKKIKELWAIGDSVAQGAAMMTGTKLASERVLGSAWPGHFNRPIAEDMADNIKLVGLPKWTAADQQFARAIQKEVKGDTTGLDTAVAKLEGDLPDSLNMGGGSDDIGDISWNAPTIVLLYPSNVPNLPGHHWSDAIAMATPIAHKGATAGAKAQALTMLDILLKPGLVDSAWSYFKNVQTKTVKYEPLMRPEDRPATELNAEILARYRPEMKKFYYDPNKYPTYLQQLGIAYPTLRKADGSCAATPNTLQ
;
A
#
# COMPACT_ATOMS: atom_id res chain seq x y z
N MET A 1 86.09 7.59 -15.79
CA MET A 1 86.06 9.00 -15.33
C MET A 1 84.94 9.07 -14.24
N HIS A 2 85.40 9.12 -13.00
CA HIS A 2 84.54 9.20 -11.81
C HIS A 2 83.94 10.59 -11.61
N LEU A 3 82.69 10.69 -11.21
CA LEU A 3 82.18 11.88 -10.53
C LEU A 3 81.13 11.45 -9.52
N THR A 4 81.59 11.48 -8.28
CA THR A 4 80.78 11.36 -7.03
C THR A 4 79.90 12.58 -6.85
N ARG A 5 78.61 12.38 -6.48
CA ARG A 5 77.76 13.44 -5.93
C ARG A 5 77.18 12.99 -4.60
N SER A 6 77.50 13.80 -3.60
CA SER A 6 77.08 13.73 -2.20
C SER A 6 75.59 13.93 -1.99
N LEU A 7 74.98 13.04 -1.14
CA LEU A 7 73.63 13.23 -0.61
C LEU A 7 73.67 14.22 0.58
N SER A 8 72.85 15.26 0.48
CA SER A 8 72.52 16.12 1.60
C SER A 8 71.08 15.76 2.10
N CYS A 9 70.99 15.28 3.35
CA CYS A 9 69.73 15.06 4.03
C CYS A 9 69.15 16.39 4.54
N LEU A 10 67.91 16.68 4.15
CA LEU A 10 67.08 17.75 4.72
C LEU A 10 65.92 17.10 5.52
N PRO A 11 65.67 17.52 6.75
CA PRO A 11 64.53 16.98 7.53
C PRO A 11 63.22 17.57 7.04
N LEU A 12 62.22 16.72 6.69
CA LEU A 12 60.83 17.11 6.38
C LEU A 12 60.07 17.37 7.71
N LEU A 13 59.74 18.61 7.97
CA LEU A 13 58.76 18.98 8.98
C LEU A 13 57.34 18.65 8.47
N LEU A 14 56.68 17.66 9.07
CA LEU A 14 55.24 17.39 8.87
C LEU A 14 54.43 18.48 9.55
N ALA A 15 53.88 19.43 8.82
CA ALA A 15 52.83 20.32 9.32
C ALA A 15 51.50 19.62 9.15
N ALA A 16 50.88 19.19 10.27
CA ALA A 16 49.50 18.70 10.29
C ALA A 16 48.53 19.89 10.09
N SER A 17 48.02 20.02 8.88
CA SER A 17 46.94 20.96 8.59
C SER A 17 45.61 20.37 9.04
N LEU A 18 45.06 20.85 10.18
CA LEU A 18 43.66 20.68 10.53
C LEU A 18 42.81 21.39 9.47
N SER A 19 42.26 20.63 8.55
CA SER A 19 41.24 21.14 7.63
C SER A 19 39.94 21.35 8.42
N ALA A 20 39.69 22.56 8.87
CA ALA A 20 38.36 22.97 9.30
C ALA A 20 37.44 22.83 8.07
N ARG A 21 36.53 21.87 8.09
CA ARG A 21 35.45 21.80 7.13
C ARG A 21 34.60 23.07 7.28
N ALA A 22 34.79 24.01 6.41
CA ALA A 22 33.88 25.15 6.28
C ALA A 22 32.49 24.60 5.93
N GLN A 23 31.53 24.81 6.81
CA GLN A 23 30.12 24.60 6.51
C GLN A 23 29.77 25.52 5.32
N ALA A 24 29.22 24.94 4.26
CA ALA A 24 28.69 25.72 3.16
C ALA A 24 27.69 26.75 3.68
N PRO A 25 27.68 28.00 3.15
CA PRO A 25 26.74 29.01 3.58
C PRO A 25 25.32 28.52 3.32
N ALA A 26 24.46 28.65 4.33
CA ALA A 26 23.04 28.37 4.24
C ALA A 26 22.42 29.22 3.10
N SER A 27 21.61 28.59 2.26
CA SER A 27 20.86 29.26 1.20
C SER A 27 20.06 30.45 1.78
N PRO A 28 19.97 31.62 1.11
CA PRO A 28 19.17 32.75 1.58
C PRO A 28 17.69 32.32 1.67
N GLY A 29 17.14 32.20 2.90
CA GLY A 29 15.76 31.80 3.16
C GLY A 29 15.62 30.59 4.09
N ALA A 30 16.69 29.90 4.47
CA ALA A 30 16.61 28.76 5.39
C ALA A 30 16.18 29.22 6.80
N ASN A 31 15.07 28.74 7.30
CA ASN A 31 14.61 28.93 8.68
C ASN A 31 15.45 28.02 9.61
N PRO A 32 16.41 28.58 10.41
CA PRO A 32 17.29 27.76 11.25
C PRO A 32 16.53 26.93 12.30
N LYS A 33 15.40 27.47 12.80
CA LYS A 33 14.53 26.74 13.74
C LYS A 33 13.91 25.52 13.08
N LEU A 34 13.38 25.64 11.87
CA LEU A 34 12.80 24.52 11.13
C LEU A 34 13.85 23.43 10.84
N ALA A 35 15.07 23.82 10.44
CA ALA A 35 16.16 22.88 10.21
C ALA A 35 16.57 22.12 11.49
N ALA A 36 16.58 22.81 12.65
CA ALA A 36 16.84 22.19 13.94
C ALA A 36 15.73 21.20 14.34
N LEU A 37 14.45 21.56 14.14
CA LEU A 37 13.30 20.69 14.41
C LEU A 37 13.28 19.47 13.49
N LYS A 38 13.64 19.60 12.22
CA LYS A 38 13.81 18.47 11.31
C LYS A 38 14.89 17.50 11.77
N THR A 39 16.04 18.01 12.20
CA THR A 39 17.13 17.20 12.77
C THR A 39 16.69 16.46 14.03
N GLU A 40 15.93 17.11 14.88
CA GLU A 40 15.37 16.52 16.10
C GLU A 40 14.35 15.43 15.76
N ALA A 41 13.41 15.68 14.85
CA ALA A 41 12.43 14.70 14.41
C ALA A 41 13.09 13.41 13.88
N MET A 42 14.14 13.54 13.07
CA MET A 42 14.89 12.39 12.58
C MET A 42 15.52 11.58 13.72
N ARG A 43 16.09 12.26 14.74
CA ARG A 43 16.68 11.58 15.92
C ARG A 43 15.61 10.91 16.80
N ASP A 44 14.46 11.55 17.00
CA ASP A 44 13.34 10.93 17.75
C ASP A 44 12.85 9.67 17.03
N ILE A 45 12.70 9.70 15.71
CA ILE A 45 12.32 8.55 14.90
C ILE A 45 13.38 7.44 14.98
N ASP A 46 14.67 7.76 14.92
CA ASP A 46 15.74 6.77 15.12
C ASP A 46 15.66 6.10 16.50
N SER A 47 15.32 6.86 17.54
CA SER A 47 15.13 6.30 18.90
C SER A 47 13.93 5.37 19.00
N ARG A 48 12.96 5.49 18.09
CA ARG A 48 11.75 4.65 17.98
C ARG A 48 11.92 3.47 17.03
N ALA A 49 13.11 3.20 16.49
CA ALA A 49 13.32 2.15 15.48
C ALA A 49 12.82 0.77 15.96
N GLN A 50 12.98 0.45 17.26
CA GLN A 50 12.44 -0.80 17.83
C GLN A 50 10.90 -0.81 17.85
N PHE A 51 10.26 0.30 18.21
CA PHE A 51 8.81 0.43 18.16
C PHE A 51 8.29 0.23 16.73
N THR A 52 8.92 0.89 15.75
CA THR A 52 8.57 0.75 14.33
C THR A 52 8.72 -0.68 13.86
N GLN A 53 9.83 -1.34 14.20
CA GLN A 53 10.09 -2.74 13.88
C GLN A 53 9.02 -3.67 14.49
N GLN A 54 8.72 -3.53 15.78
CA GLN A 54 7.71 -4.36 16.46
C GLN A 54 6.33 -4.16 15.88
N PHE A 55 5.99 -2.95 15.47
CA PHE A 55 4.73 -2.65 14.80
C PHE A 55 4.64 -3.38 13.45
N VAL A 56 5.67 -3.26 12.62
CA VAL A 56 5.75 -3.93 11.30
C VAL A 56 5.61 -5.45 11.46
N ASP A 57 6.35 -6.04 12.39
CA ASP A 57 6.33 -7.48 12.67
C ASP A 57 4.97 -7.96 13.19
N GLN A 58 4.33 -7.16 14.06
CA GLN A 58 3.04 -7.51 14.63
C GLN A 58 1.95 -7.56 13.57
N VAL A 59 1.82 -6.51 12.74
CA VAL A 59 0.82 -6.45 11.69
C VAL A 59 1.09 -7.52 10.63
N PHE A 60 2.37 -7.73 10.26
CA PHE A 60 2.75 -8.84 9.38
C PHE A 60 2.23 -10.19 9.89
N SER A 61 2.36 -10.45 11.19
CA SER A 61 1.97 -11.73 11.79
C SER A 61 0.45 -11.98 11.76
N PHE A 62 -0.36 -10.94 11.67
CA PHE A 62 -1.83 -11.07 11.58
C PHE A 62 -2.28 -11.53 10.20
N GLY A 63 -1.70 -10.99 9.11
CA GLY A 63 -1.94 -11.40 7.73
C GLY A 63 -3.41 -11.41 7.32
N GLU A 64 -4.19 -10.43 7.76
CA GLU A 64 -5.64 -10.37 7.59
C GLU A 64 -6.02 -9.83 6.20
N LEU A 65 -7.09 -10.38 5.62
CA LEU A 65 -7.67 -9.92 4.35
C LEU A 65 -8.62 -8.73 4.56
N GLY A 66 -8.86 -8.02 3.50
CA GLY A 66 -9.75 -6.85 3.47
C GLY A 66 -11.12 -7.09 4.08
N PHE A 67 -11.62 -6.12 4.81
CA PHE A 67 -12.80 -6.13 5.69
C PHE A 67 -12.71 -7.06 6.90
N GLN A 68 -11.63 -7.81 7.07
CA GLN A 68 -11.42 -8.75 8.18
C GLN A 68 -10.22 -8.38 9.05
N GLU A 69 -9.73 -7.15 8.97
CA GLU A 69 -8.54 -6.61 9.67
C GLU A 69 -8.83 -6.31 11.16
N PHE A 70 -9.50 -7.22 11.86
CA PHE A 70 -9.96 -7.00 13.24
C PHE A 70 -8.81 -6.94 14.25
N GLU A 71 -7.84 -7.87 14.17
CA GLU A 71 -6.70 -7.86 15.09
C GLU A 71 -5.77 -6.67 14.77
N THR A 72 -5.57 -6.38 13.49
CA THR A 72 -4.79 -5.23 13.02
C THR A 72 -5.39 -3.91 13.51
N SER A 73 -6.68 -3.68 13.26
CA SER A 73 -7.38 -2.46 13.69
C SER A 73 -7.39 -2.31 15.22
N LYS A 74 -7.62 -3.40 15.95
CA LYS A 74 -7.58 -3.41 17.42
C LYS A 74 -6.20 -3.06 17.96
N TYR A 75 -5.14 -3.62 17.39
CA TYR A 75 -3.76 -3.34 17.77
C TYR A 75 -3.41 -1.87 17.54
N ILE A 76 -3.69 -1.36 16.34
CA ILE A 76 -3.36 0.02 15.96
C ILE A 76 -4.15 1.04 16.79
N THR A 77 -5.47 0.85 16.94
CA THR A 77 -6.31 1.77 17.73
C THR A 77 -5.92 1.75 19.20
N GLY A 78 -5.46 0.60 19.72
CA GLY A 78 -4.90 0.48 21.06
C GLY A 78 -3.67 1.37 21.26
N ILE A 79 -2.71 1.33 20.34
CA ILE A 79 -1.52 2.20 20.35
C ILE A 79 -1.91 3.68 20.29
N LEU A 80 -2.83 4.05 19.39
CA LEU A 80 -3.26 5.43 19.22
C LEU A 80 -3.94 5.98 20.49
N LYS A 81 -4.84 5.22 21.10
CA LYS A 81 -5.50 5.56 22.37
C LYS A 81 -4.49 5.75 23.50
N GLN A 82 -3.51 4.83 23.65
CA GLN A 82 -2.43 4.92 24.63
C GLN A 82 -1.56 6.17 24.45
N ASN A 83 -1.44 6.66 23.21
CA ASN A 83 -0.72 7.87 22.88
C ASN A 83 -1.59 9.14 22.84
N GLY A 84 -2.80 9.09 23.39
CA GLY A 84 -3.67 10.25 23.59
C GLY A 84 -4.42 10.72 22.34
N PHE A 85 -4.57 9.90 21.32
CA PHE A 85 -5.47 10.16 20.21
C PHE A 85 -6.90 9.80 20.59
N THR A 86 -7.85 10.61 20.17
CA THR A 86 -9.28 10.28 20.20
C THR A 86 -9.60 9.42 18.99
N VAL A 87 -10.11 8.22 19.20
CA VAL A 87 -10.38 7.25 18.12
C VAL A 87 -11.88 7.05 17.96
N ARG A 88 -12.38 7.24 16.73
CA ARG A 88 -13.75 6.90 16.30
C ARG A 88 -13.66 5.64 15.43
N GLU A 89 -14.29 4.56 15.86
CA GLU A 89 -14.30 3.26 15.17
C GLU A 89 -15.60 3.07 14.37
N GLY A 90 -15.63 2.11 13.44
CA GLY A 90 -16.79 1.78 12.60
C GLY A 90 -17.15 2.88 11.59
N VAL A 91 -16.17 3.62 11.11
CA VAL A 91 -16.36 4.75 10.19
C VAL A 91 -16.89 4.24 8.85
N ALA A 92 -17.78 5.00 8.21
CA ALA A 92 -18.43 4.67 6.94
C ALA A 92 -19.20 3.33 6.95
N GLY A 93 -19.57 2.80 8.14
CA GLY A 93 -20.22 1.51 8.27
C GLY A 93 -19.29 0.31 8.09
N ILE A 94 -17.98 0.52 8.13
CA ILE A 94 -16.95 -0.52 8.02
C ILE A 94 -16.41 -0.84 9.42
N PRO A 95 -16.63 -2.04 9.99
CA PRO A 95 -16.24 -2.37 11.36
C PRO A 95 -14.76 -2.21 11.68
N THR A 96 -13.88 -2.45 10.68
CA THR A 96 -12.42 -2.37 10.82
C THR A 96 -11.86 -0.99 10.48
N ALA A 97 -12.69 -0.05 9.97
CA ALA A 97 -12.28 1.32 9.70
C ALA A 97 -12.41 2.23 10.95
N TRP A 98 -11.47 3.14 11.09
CA TRP A 98 -11.41 4.08 12.21
C TRP A 98 -10.79 5.41 11.78
N VAL A 99 -10.98 6.44 12.58
CA VAL A 99 -10.27 7.73 12.47
C VAL A 99 -9.77 8.11 13.85
N ALA A 100 -8.47 8.38 13.95
CA ALA A 100 -7.83 8.85 15.16
C ALA A 100 -7.40 10.31 14.99
N THR A 101 -7.72 11.15 15.98
CA THR A 101 -7.44 12.59 15.92
C THR A 101 -6.70 13.05 17.16
N TRP A 102 -5.68 13.91 16.97
CA TRP A 102 -4.95 14.56 18.03
C TRP A 102 -4.61 16.02 17.66
N GLY A 103 -4.57 16.90 18.65
CA GLY A 103 -4.31 18.33 18.45
C GLY A 103 -5.57 19.12 18.10
N SER A 104 -5.41 20.37 17.77
CA SER A 104 -6.51 21.27 17.38
C SER A 104 -6.02 22.43 16.52
N GLY A 105 -6.93 22.95 15.71
CA GLY A 105 -6.63 24.05 14.78
C GLY A 105 -6.09 23.58 13.44
N LYS A 106 -5.64 24.53 12.65
CA LYS A 106 -5.12 24.35 11.30
C LYS A 106 -3.59 24.39 11.26
N PRO A 107 -2.96 23.70 10.29
CA PRO A 107 -3.56 22.84 9.31
C PRO A 107 -4.02 21.48 9.88
N VAL A 108 -4.99 20.83 9.24
CA VAL A 108 -5.38 19.43 9.49
C VAL A 108 -4.61 18.55 8.51
N ILE A 109 -3.68 17.78 9.02
CA ILE A 109 -2.87 16.84 8.24
C ILE A 109 -3.43 15.43 8.44
N ALA A 110 -3.89 14.79 7.37
CA ALA A 110 -4.38 13.44 7.40
C ALA A 110 -3.30 12.46 6.92
N LEU A 111 -3.01 11.45 7.74
CA LEU A 111 -2.02 10.41 7.48
C LEU A 111 -2.74 9.10 7.22
N GLY A 112 -2.53 8.48 6.07
CA GLY A 112 -3.19 7.24 5.68
C GLY A 112 -2.23 6.18 5.15
N SER A 113 -2.63 4.93 5.27
CA SER A 113 -2.00 3.77 4.63
C SER A 113 -2.90 2.55 4.73
N ASP A 114 -2.69 1.60 3.86
CA ASP A 114 -3.46 0.36 3.78
C ASP A 114 -3.08 -0.64 4.87
N LEU A 115 -3.96 -1.63 5.12
CA LEU A 115 -3.83 -2.58 6.23
C LEU A 115 -3.94 -4.04 5.83
N ASP A 116 -4.61 -4.34 4.73
CA ASP A 116 -4.98 -5.70 4.36
C ASP A 116 -3.87 -6.45 3.63
N GLY A 117 -4.00 -7.76 3.60
CA GLY A 117 -3.15 -8.67 2.86
C GLY A 117 -3.89 -9.31 1.70
N ILE A 118 -3.18 -10.14 0.95
CA ILE A 118 -3.71 -10.86 -0.21
C ILE A 118 -3.91 -12.36 0.08
N PRO A 119 -4.81 -13.04 -0.67
CA PRO A 119 -5.01 -14.48 -0.54
C PRO A 119 -3.73 -15.27 -0.85
N GLN A 120 -3.53 -16.39 -0.16
CA GLN A 120 -2.48 -17.39 -0.43
C GLN A 120 -1.03 -16.85 -0.34
N ALA A 121 -0.81 -15.72 0.34
CA ALA A 121 0.50 -15.08 0.48
C ALA A 121 1.18 -15.33 1.83
N SER A 122 0.68 -16.25 2.64
CA SER A 122 1.36 -16.65 3.87
C SER A 122 2.77 -17.15 3.56
N GLN A 123 3.78 -16.54 4.22
CA GLN A 123 5.19 -16.82 3.93
C GLN A 123 6.02 -16.66 5.20
N ILE A 124 7.03 -17.52 5.38
CA ILE A 124 8.04 -17.35 6.42
C ILE A 124 8.96 -16.20 5.98
N PRO A 125 9.04 -15.09 6.75
CA PRO A 125 9.91 -13.98 6.40
C PRO A 125 11.38 -14.35 6.60
N GLY A 126 12.27 -13.69 5.84
CA GLY A 126 13.72 -13.87 5.96
C GLY A 126 14.28 -15.14 5.31
N VAL A 127 13.46 -15.93 4.62
CA VAL A 127 13.84 -17.16 3.92
C VAL A 127 13.66 -16.98 2.41
N ALA A 128 14.75 -16.97 1.65
CA ALA A 128 14.74 -16.70 0.22
C ALA A 128 14.26 -17.89 -0.62
N CYS A 129 13.07 -18.44 -0.32
CA CYS A 129 12.36 -19.44 -1.13
C CYS A 129 10.89 -19.53 -0.71
N HIS A 130 10.04 -20.08 -1.57
CA HIS A 130 8.62 -20.25 -1.26
C HIS A 130 8.42 -21.26 -0.13
N LEU A 131 8.06 -20.77 1.04
CA LEU A 131 7.84 -21.56 2.23
C LEU A 131 6.71 -20.93 3.06
N PRO A 132 5.45 -21.33 2.83
CA PRO A 132 4.31 -20.79 3.58
C PRO A 132 4.42 -21.07 5.07
N LEU A 133 4.09 -20.06 5.90
CA LEU A 133 3.96 -20.25 7.35
C LEU A 133 2.73 -21.09 7.68
N VAL A 134 1.62 -20.81 6.99
CA VAL A 134 0.39 -21.63 7.01
C VAL A 134 -0.03 -21.85 5.56
N GLN A 135 -0.05 -23.12 5.13
CA GLN A 135 -0.32 -23.47 3.74
C GLN A 135 -1.69 -22.96 3.26
N GLY A 136 -1.69 -22.17 2.19
CA GLY A 136 -2.88 -21.61 1.56
C GLY A 136 -3.52 -20.44 2.31
N ALA A 137 -2.97 -20.03 3.46
CA ALA A 137 -3.44 -18.86 4.21
C ALA A 137 -3.06 -17.54 3.54
N PRO A 138 -3.78 -16.44 3.83
CA PRO A 138 -3.42 -15.11 3.39
C PRO A 138 -2.17 -14.59 4.09
N GLY A 139 -1.63 -13.47 3.57
CA GLY A 139 -0.47 -12.78 4.14
C GLY A 139 -0.20 -11.46 3.43
N HIS A 140 0.78 -10.70 3.93
CA HIS A 140 1.17 -9.41 3.36
C HIS A 140 2.09 -9.58 2.14
N GLY A 141 1.52 -10.04 1.02
CA GLY A 141 2.22 -10.25 -0.25
C GLY A 141 2.34 -9.00 -1.12
N GLU A 142 2.09 -7.83 -0.56
CA GLU A 142 2.42 -6.51 -1.11
C GLU A 142 3.23 -5.69 -0.10
N GLY A 143 2.79 -5.62 1.18
CA GLY A 143 3.53 -5.00 2.27
C GLY A 143 2.76 -3.94 3.06
N HIS A 144 1.44 -3.96 3.04
CA HIS A 144 0.56 -3.04 3.79
C HIS A 144 0.73 -3.14 5.32
N ASN A 145 1.47 -4.13 5.81
CA ASN A 145 1.80 -4.25 7.23
C ASN A 145 2.69 -3.12 7.77
N SER A 146 3.33 -2.33 6.91
CA SER A 146 4.37 -1.37 7.33
C SER A 146 3.94 0.10 7.25
N GLY A 147 2.90 0.45 6.48
CA GLY A 147 2.58 1.86 6.22
C GLY A 147 2.02 2.61 7.43
N GLN A 148 1.20 1.99 8.25
CA GLN A 148 0.75 2.64 9.50
C GLN A 148 1.88 2.77 10.51
N ALA A 149 2.90 1.90 10.49
CA ALA A 149 4.11 2.08 11.28
C ALA A 149 4.87 3.35 10.88
N VAL A 150 4.97 3.64 9.57
CA VAL A 150 5.51 4.91 9.04
C VAL A 150 4.75 6.10 9.59
N ASN A 151 3.43 6.11 9.42
CA ASN A 151 2.56 7.22 9.80
C ASN A 151 2.54 7.47 11.31
N ILE A 152 2.40 6.42 12.11
CA ILE A 152 2.30 6.55 13.57
C ILE A 152 3.64 6.95 14.17
N THR A 153 4.75 6.38 13.72
CA THR A 153 6.09 6.77 14.18
C THR A 153 6.36 8.25 13.88
N ALA A 154 6.03 8.71 12.66
CA ALA A 154 6.12 10.13 12.29
C ALA A 154 5.21 11.01 13.15
N ALA A 155 3.94 10.62 13.30
CA ALA A 155 2.96 11.39 14.08
C ALA A 155 3.38 11.53 15.54
N LEU A 156 3.92 10.50 16.17
CA LEU A 156 4.38 10.55 17.56
C LEU A 156 5.58 11.49 17.74
N ALA A 157 6.53 11.48 16.81
CA ALA A 157 7.66 12.42 16.83
C ALA A 157 7.20 13.87 16.66
N ILE A 158 6.33 14.14 15.69
CA ILE A 158 5.79 15.47 15.43
C ILE A 158 4.89 15.95 16.56
N LYS A 159 4.06 15.09 17.12
CA LYS A 159 3.24 15.39 18.30
C LYS A 159 4.09 15.95 19.46
N ASN A 160 5.23 15.30 19.78
CA ASN A 160 6.13 15.78 20.84
C ASN A 160 6.66 17.19 20.54
N ILE A 161 7.05 17.46 19.31
CA ILE A 161 7.51 18.77 18.87
C ILE A 161 6.38 19.80 18.96
N MET A 162 5.18 19.47 18.44
CA MET A 162 4.01 20.36 18.48
C MET A 162 3.65 20.76 19.91
N GLN A 163 3.64 19.80 20.85
CA GLN A 163 3.35 20.06 22.26
C GLN A 163 4.37 21.00 22.90
N ARG A 164 5.65 20.74 22.71
CA ARG A 164 6.74 21.52 23.31
C ARG A 164 6.85 22.93 22.72
N GLU A 165 6.70 23.04 21.39
CA GLU A 165 6.85 24.32 20.67
C GLU A 165 5.52 25.10 20.57
N HIS A 166 4.42 24.56 21.15
CA HIS A 166 3.06 25.12 21.07
C HIS A 166 2.60 25.38 19.64
N ILE A 167 2.91 24.45 18.72
CA ILE A 167 2.51 24.52 17.31
C ILE A 167 1.05 24.09 17.19
N SER A 168 0.20 24.97 16.64
CA SER A 168 -1.19 24.66 16.30
C SER A 168 -1.25 23.71 15.10
N GLY A 169 -2.23 22.83 15.11
CA GLY A 169 -2.51 21.90 14.02
C GLY A 169 -3.21 20.64 14.52
N THR A 170 -3.81 19.91 13.60
CA THR A 170 -4.51 18.66 13.88
C THR A 170 -3.88 17.52 13.09
N LEU A 171 -3.54 16.44 13.78
CA LEU A 171 -3.10 15.18 13.19
C LEU A 171 -4.30 14.23 13.14
N LYS A 172 -4.64 13.76 11.96
CA LYS A 172 -5.71 12.80 11.71
C LYS A 172 -5.11 11.55 11.07
N ILE A 173 -5.27 10.38 11.70
CA ILE A 173 -4.75 9.10 11.18
C ILE A 173 -5.94 8.22 10.81
N TRP A 174 -5.86 7.56 9.66
CA TRP A 174 -6.93 6.73 9.12
C TRP A 174 -6.38 5.53 8.35
N PRO A 175 -7.08 4.38 8.31
CA PRO A 175 -6.67 3.19 7.58
C PRO A 175 -7.29 3.14 6.18
N GLY A 176 -6.55 2.64 5.19
CA GLY A 176 -7.10 2.02 4.01
C GLY A 176 -7.45 0.56 4.35
N VAL A 177 -8.74 0.30 4.55
CA VAL A 177 -9.28 -1.02 4.83
C VAL A 177 -9.73 -1.63 3.51
N ALA A 178 -9.47 -2.93 3.31
CA ALA A 178 -9.88 -3.64 2.10
C ALA A 178 -9.41 -2.92 0.80
N GLU A 179 -8.17 -2.43 0.80
CA GLU A 179 -7.60 -1.77 -0.38
C GLU A 179 -7.49 -2.72 -1.57
N GLU A 180 -7.10 -3.98 -1.34
CA GLU A 180 -6.99 -5.02 -2.36
C GLU A 180 -8.32 -5.33 -3.08
N GLN A 181 -9.44 -4.93 -2.48
CA GLN A 181 -10.77 -4.95 -3.10
C GLN A 181 -11.24 -3.56 -3.54
N LEU A 182 -10.42 -2.49 -3.31
CA LEU A 182 -10.76 -1.08 -3.52
C LEU A 182 -12.07 -0.70 -2.80
N GLY A 183 -12.16 -1.21 -1.56
CA GLY A 183 -13.43 -1.35 -0.87
C GLY A 183 -13.76 -0.27 0.14
N SER A 184 -12.86 0.69 0.43
CA SER A 184 -13.11 1.58 1.57
C SER A 184 -12.99 3.08 1.31
N LYS A 185 -11.98 3.55 0.57
CA LYS A 185 -11.64 4.98 0.55
C LYS A 185 -12.74 5.84 -0.07
N ALA A 186 -13.43 5.35 -1.12
CA ALA A 186 -14.60 6.04 -1.67
C ALA A 186 -15.75 6.16 -0.64
N TYR A 187 -15.95 5.17 0.23
CA TYR A 187 -16.93 5.26 1.32
C TYR A 187 -16.50 6.24 2.41
N LEU A 188 -15.20 6.31 2.75
CA LEU A 188 -14.68 7.31 3.68
C LEU A 188 -14.86 8.73 3.15
N VAL A 189 -14.65 8.95 1.84
CA VAL A 189 -14.95 10.23 1.17
C VAL A 189 -16.44 10.57 1.28
N ARG A 190 -17.33 9.62 0.97
CA ARG A 190 -18.78 9.79 1.07
C ARG A 190 -19.23 10.12 2.49
N ASP A 191 -18.63 9.50 3.50
CA ASP A 191 -18.90 9.76 4.93
C ASP A 191 -18.32 11.12 5.41
N GLY A 192 -17.58 11.81 4.57
CA GLY A 192 -17.06 13.15 4.83
C GLY A 192 -15.82 13.18 5.73
N VAL A 193 -15.06 12.09 5.81
CA VAL A 193 -13.84 11.98 6.63
C VAL A 193 -12.81 13.06 6.27
N PHE A 194 -12.78 13.48 5.00
CA PHE A 194 -11.77 14.41 4.48
C PHE A 194 -12.25 15.85 4.31
N LYS A 195 -13.50 16.20 4.70
CA LYS A 195 -14.08 17.54 4.49
C LYS A 195 -13.34 18.67 5.20
N ASP A 196 -12.72 18.39 6.34
CA ASP A 196 -11.98 19.34 7.17
C ASP A 196 -10.45 19.26 6.96
N VAL A 197 -9.97 18.35 6.09
CA VAL A 197 -8.55 18.08 5.88
C VAL A 197 -7.93 19.12 4.94
N ASP A 198 -6.74 19.61 5.31
CA ASP A 198 -5.99 20.54 4.48
C ASP A 198 -5.00 19.84 3.54
N VAL A 199 -4.37 18.76 4.01
CA VAL A 199 -3.42 17.94 3.22
C VAL A 199 -3.52 16.49 3.65
N VAL A 200 -3.50 15.59 2.67
CA VAL A 200 -3.40 14.14 2.88
C VAL A 200 -2.00 13.67 2.51
N LEU A 201 -1.32 13.05 3.44
CA LEU A 201 -0.05 12.37 3.26
C LEU A 201 -0.30 10.86 3.36
N PHE A 202 -0.34 10.20 2.23
CA PHE A 202 -0.51 8.75 2.16
C PHE A 202 0.85 8.07 2.05
N SER A 203 1.06 6.97 2.74
CA SER A 203 2.29 6.18 2.65
C SER A 203 1.99 4.77 2.14
N HIS A 204 2.75 4.33 1.14
CA HIS A 204 2.62 3.02 0.55
C HIS A 204 4.00 2.35 0.44
N VAL A 205 4.04 1.03 0.59
CA VAL A 205 5.25 0.25 0.45
C VAL A 205 5.82 0.37 -0.97
N GLY A 206 7.15 0.40 -1.07
CA GLY A 206 7.88 0.39 -2.32
C GLY A 206 9.27 -0.18 -2.12
N SER A 207 10.10 -0.10 -3.13
CA SER A 207 11.52 -0.51 -3.09
C SER A 207 12.50 0.66 -3.03
N ASN A 208 12.01 1.89 -3.16
CA ASN A 208 12.80 3.12 -3.08
C ASN A 208 12.07 4.18 -2.23
N LEU A 209 12.75 5.26 -1.91
CA LEU A 209 12.16 6.44 -1.27
C LEU A 209 11.79 7.43 -2.37
N GLN A 210 10.48 7.60 -2.61
CA GLN A 210 9.97 8.28 -3.80
C GLN A 210 8.64 8.96 -3.56
N THR A 211 8.32 9.96 -4.34
CA THR A 211 6.99 10.58 -4.47
C THR A 211 6.81 11.11 -5.89
N GLY A 212 5.57 11.45 -6.25
CA GLY A 212 5.22 12.00 -7.55
C GLY A 212 4.08 13.02 -7.46
N TRP A 213 3.80 13.70 -8.59
CA TRP A 213 2.69 14.67 -8.72
C TRP A 213 2.01 14.56 -10.08
N GLY A 214 0.81 15.11 -10.19
CA GLY A 214 0.00 15.07 -11.40
C GLY A 214 -0.72 13.73 -11.56
N ALA A 215 -1.11 13.38 -12.78
CA ALA A 215 -1.63 12.07 -13.11
C ALA A 215 -0.52 11.03 -12.95
N SER A 216 -0.77 9.98 -12.21
CA SER A 216 0.17 8.88 -12.01
C SER A 216 0.00 7.79 -13.07
N GLU A 217 1.02 6.95 -13.23
CA GLU A 217 0.85 5.67 -13.90
C GLU A 217 -0.19 4.83 -13.14
N GLY A 218 -1.09 4.16 -13.87
CA GLY A 218 -2.16 3.39 -13.27
C GLY A 218 -3.51 3.67 -13.91
N SER A 219 -4.53 3.06 -13.37
CA SER A 219 -5.91 3.21 -13.81
C SER A 219 -6.86 3.34 -12.63
N GLY A 220 -8.02 3.95 -12.86
CA GLY A 220 -9.16 3.76 -11.98
C GLY A 220 -9.94 2.50 -12.35
N LEU A 221 -10.88 2.10 -11.51
CA LEU A 221 -11.74 0.95 -11.78
C LEU A 221 -13.08 1.01 -11.08
N VAL A 222 -13.99 0.15 -11.53
CA VAL A 222 -15.15 -0.29 -10.79
C VAL A 222 -15.12 -1.82 -10.63
N SER A 223 -15.47 -2.27 -9.44
CA SER A 223 -15.51 -3.68 -9.01
C SER A 223 -16.96 -4.12 -8.90
N VAL A 224 -17.39 -5.07 -9.70
CA VAL A 224 -18.81 -5.45 -9.85
C VAL A 224 -19.02 -6.94 -9.74
N LEU A 225 -19.94 -7.35 -8.89
CA LEU A 225 -20.42 -8.73 -8.77
C LEU A 225 -21.75 -8.88 -9.52
N TYR A 226 -21.76 -9.69 -10.57
CA TYR A 226 -22.96 -10.09 -11.30
C TYR A 226 -23.45 -11.43 -10.77
N SER A 227 -24.73 -11.50 -10.39
CA SER A 227 -25.37 -12.73 -9.92
C SER A 227 -26.53 -13.13 -10.84
N PHE A 228 -26.56 -14.39 -11.22
CA PHE A 228 -27.58 -14.95 -12.10
C PHE A 228 -28.45 -15.95 -11.35
N GLU A 229 -29.74 -15.96 -11.69
CA GLU A 229 -30.75 -16.93 -11.25
C GLU A 229 -31.28 -17.71 -12.44
N GLY A 230 -31.29 -19.02 -12.26
CA GLY A 230 -31.85 -19.98 -13.20
C GLY A 230 -32.88 -20.89 -12.53
N GLN A 231 -32.92 -22.14 -12.93
CA GLN A 231 -33.84 -23.14 -12.40
C GLN A 231 -33.16 -24.50 -12.28
N ALA A 232 -33.17 -25.08 -11.08
CA ALA A 232 -32.67 -26.44 -10.87
C ALA A 232 -33.51 -27.50 -11.59
N ALA A 233 -32.84 -28.54 -12.08
CA ALA A 233 -33.43 -29.74 -12.61
C ALA A 233 -32.44 -30.89 -12.48
N HIS A 234 -32.92 -32.13 -12.62
CA HIS A 234 -32.02 -33.27 -12.75
C HIS A 234 -31.30 -33.19 -14.11
N ALA A 235 -29.98 -33.00 -14.09
CA ALA A 235 -29.20 -32.68 -15.29
C ALA A 235 -29.25 -33.76 -16.37
N ALA A 236 -29.41 -35.03 -16.01
CA ALA A 236 -29.55 -36.15 -16.96
C ALA A 236 -31.02 -36.53 -17.21
N GLY A 237 -31.87 -36.50 -16.18
CA GLY A 237 -33.24 -37.01 -16.28
C GLY A 237 -34.25 -36.05 -16.89
N ALA A 238 -34.06 -34.73 -16.67
CA ALA A 238 -34.99 -33.69 -17.15
C ALA A 238 -34.31 -32.34 -17.38
N PRO A 239 -33.18 -32.26 -18.14
CA PRO A 239 -32.44 -31.02 -18.33
C PRO A 239 -33.28 -29.88 -18.95
N TRP A 240 -34.25 -30.19 -19.78
CA TRP A 240 -35.16 -29.23 -20.43
C TRP A 240 -36.03 -28.43 -19.44
N ARG A 241 -36.13 -28.88 -18.18
CA ARG A 241 -36.83 -28.18 -17.10
C ARG A 241 -35.92 -27.20 -16.37
N GLY A 242 -34.60 -27.31 -16.54
CA GLY A 242 -33.61 -26.45 -15.91
C GLY A 242 -33.27 -25.24 -16.74
N ARG A 243 -32.67 -24.27 -16.09
CA ARG A 243 -31.95 -23.12 -16.68
C ARG A 243 -30.69 -22.92 -15.85
N SER A 244 -29.53 -23.14 -16.48
CA SER A 244 -28.25 -23.07 -15.78
C SER A 244 -27.81 -21.61 -15.63
N ALA A 245 -27.71 -21.15 -14.40
CA ALA A 245 -27.10 -19.85 -14.09
C ALA A 245 -25.60 -19.83 -14.41
N LEU A 246 -24.92 -21.00 -14.31
CA LEU A 246 -23.51 -21.11 -14.69
C LEU A 246 -23.30 -20.86 -16.18
N ASP A 247 -24.20 -21.37 -17.05
CA ASP A 247 -24.10 -21.10 -18.49
C ASP A 247 -24.17 -19.58 -18.79
N ALA A 248 -24.95 -18.81 -18.00
CA ALA A 248 -24.98 -17.36 -18.14
C ALA A 248 -23.65 -16.72 -17.75
N VAL A 249 -23.00 -17.19 -16.68
CA VAL A 249 -21.66 -16.74 -16.30
C VAL A 249 -20.64 -17.04 -17.40
N GLU A 250 -20.63 -18.28 -17.90
CA GLU A 250 -19.71 -18.69 -18.97
C GLU A 250 -19.92 -17.88 -20.26
N LEU A 251 -21.18 -17.66 -20.67
CA LEU A 251 -21.47 -16.83 -21.84
C LEU A 251 -21.13 -15.35 -21.63
N MET A 252 -21.28 -14.83 -20.41
CA MET A 252 -20.81 -13.48 -20.08
C MET A 252 -19.29 -13.41 -20.25
N ASP A 253 -18.55 -14.37 -19.74
CA ASP A 253 -17.08 -14.40 -19.79
C ASP A 253 -16.57 -14.54 -21.24
N VAL A 254 -17.19 -15.42 -22.03
CA VAL A 254 -16.87 -15.58 -23.45
C VAL A 254 -17.23 -14.33 -24.24
N GLY A 255 -18.42 -13.79 -24.04
CA GLY A 255 -18.87 -12.56 -24.71
C GLY A 255 -17.97 -11.36 -24.39
N TRP A 256 -17.56 -11.23 -23.13
CA TRP A 256 -16.60 -10.21 -22.70
C TRP A 256 -15.24 -10.40 -23.38
N ASN A 257 -14.73 -11.62 -23.48
CA ASN A 257 -13.45 -11.91 -24.12
C ASN A 257 -13.46 -11.57 -25.62
N PHE A 258 -14.57 -11.79 -26.32
CA PHE A 258 -14.72 -11.32 -27.71
C PHE A 258 -14.82 -9.78 -27.80
N ARG A 259 -15.42 -9.14 -26.80
CA ARG A 259 -15.53 -7.67 -26.75
C ARG A 259 -14.16 -7.01 -26.55
N ARG A 260 -13.21 -7.65 -25.87
CA ARG A 260 -11.86 -7.12 -25.61
C ARG A 260 -11.12 -6.67 -26.86
N GLU A 261 -11.28 -7.37 -28.00
CA GLU A 261 -10.64 -7.02 -29.26
C GLU A 261 -10.95 -5.58 -29.71
N HIS A 262 -12.12 -5.06 -29.30
CA HIS A 262 -12.64 -3.76 -29.73
C HIS A 262 -12.56 -2.70 -28.64
N LEU A 263 -11.75 -2.90 -27.60
CA LEU A 263 -11.53 -1.94 -26.53
C LEU A 263 -10.20 -1.20 -26.71
N ARG A 264 -10.02 -0.10 -25.98
CA ARG A 264 -8.78 0.69 -25.99
C ARG A 264 -7.62 -0.12 -25.43
N LEU A 265 -6.38 0.21 -25.84
CA LEU A 265 -5.17 -0.49 -25.38
C LEU A 265 -4.93 -0.34 -23.87
N GLN A 266 -5.39 0.75 -23.27
CA GLN A 266 -5.28 1.04 -21.85
C GLN A 266 -6.28 0.25 -20.99
N THR A 267 -7.36 -0.25 -21.60
CA THR A 267 -8.37 -1.04 -20.88
C THR A 267 -7.77 -2.30 -20.28
N ARG A 268 -8.05 -2.55 -18.99
CA ARG A 268 -7.77 -3.82 -18.32
C ARG A 268 -9.04 -4.34 -17.68
N SER A 269 -9.22 -5.66 -17.70
CA SER A 269 -10.33 -6.32 -17.04
C SER A 269 -9.94 -7.70 -16.59
N HIS A 270 -10.46 -8.09 -15.44
CA HIS A 270 -10.20 -9.38 -14.81
C HIS A 270 -11.50 -9.88 -14.22
N TYR A 271 -11.65 -11.20 -14.08
CA TYR A 271 -12.80 -11.78 -13.39
C TYR A 271 -12.45 -13.08 -12.68
N VAL A 272 -13.28 -13.42 -11.70
CA VAL A 272 -13.28 -14.70 -11.02
C VAL A 272 -14.72 -15.18 -10.86
N ILE A 273 -14.97 -16.47 -11.12
CA ILE A 273 -16.27 -17.09 -10.83
C ILE A 273 -16.36 -17.30 -9.31
N ARG A 274 -17.35 -16.67 -8.66
CA ARG A 274 -17.55 -16.73 -7.21
C ARG A 274 -18.46 -17.87 -6.78
N ASN A 275 -19.41 -18.25 -7.66
CA ASN A 275 -20.30 -19.38 -7.49
C ASN A 275 -20.55 -20.00 -8.86
N GLY A 276 -20.37 -21.30 -8.99
CA GLY A 276 -20.59 -22.06 -10.22
C GLY A 276 -21.54 -23.26 -10.03
N GLY A 277 -22.23 -23.37 -8.89
CA GLY A 277 -23.05 -24.52 -8.53
C GLY A 277 -22.34 -25.52 -7.62
N ASP A 278 -23.03 -26.60 -7.21
CA ASP A 278 -22.57 -27.50 -6.16
C ASP A 278 -22.08 -28.85 -6.71
N GLN A 279 -22.86 -29.48 -7.62
CA GLN A 279 -22.53 -30.80 -8.17
C GLN A 279 -23.12 -31.03 -9.58
N PRO A 280 -22.47 -31.82 -10.45
CA PRO A 280 -22.79 -31.91 -11.88
C PRO A 280 -24.17 -32.47 -12.24
N ASN A 281 -24.79 -33.23 -11.35
CA ASN A 281 -26.11 -33.86 -11.61
C ASN A 281 -27.30 -32.93 -11.31
N VAL A 282 -27.03 -31.70 -10.84
CA VAL A 282 -28.03 -30.66 -10.61
C VAL A 282 -27.72 -29.46 -11.49
N VAL A 283 -28.69 -29.04 -12.33
CA VAL A 283 -28.56 -27.79 -13.10
C VAL A 283 -28.41 -26.62 -12.12
N PRO A 284 -27.31 -25.82 -12.18
CA PRO A 284 -27.05 -24.76 -11.22
C PRO A 284 -28.13 -23.67 -11.22
N PRO A 285 -28.92 -23.52 -10.14
CA PRO A 285 -29.97 -22.49 -10.07
C PRO A 285 -29.43 -21.09 -9.77
N THR A 286 -28.21 -20.98 -9.26
CA THR A 286 -27.53 -19.71 -8.99
C THR A 286 -26.08 -19.79 -9.44
N ALA A 287 -25.55 -18.69 -9.95
CA ALA A 287 -24.13 -18.50 -10.24
C ALA A 287 -23.75 -17.04 -10.13
N ALA A 288 -22.47 -16.75 -9.88
CA ALA A 288 -21.99 -15.38 -9.77
C ALA A 288 -20.56 -15.24 -10.29
N VAL A 289 -20.28 -14.11 -10.93
CA VAL A 289 -18.96 -13.74 -11.43
C VAL A 289 -18.62 -12.33 -10.97
N TRP A 290 -17.38 -12.13 -10.53
CA TRP A 290 -16.87 -10.86 -10.04
C TRP A 290 -15.87 -10.29 -11.03
N TYR A 291 -16.15 -9.07 -11.55
CA TYR A 291 -15.36 -8.34 -12.54
C TYR A 291 -14.69 -7.11 -11.97
N TYR A 292 -13.48 -6.81 -12.48
CA TYR A 292 -12.83 -5.51 -12.42
C TYR A 292 -12.80 -4.90 -13.83
N PHE A 293 -13.33 -3.68 -13.96
CA PHE A 293 -13.29 -2.89 -15.21
C PHE A 293 -12.41 -1.66 -14.98
N ARG A 294 -11.24 -1.60 -15.64
CA ARG A 294 -10.21 -0.59 -15.45
C ARG A 294 -10.03 0.30 -16.66
N GLU A 295 -9.95 1.61 -16.47
CA GLU A 295 -9.66 2.62 -17.47
C GLU A 295 -9.01 3.87 -16.84
N LEU A 296 -8.54 4.82 -17.72
CA LEU A 296 -7.74 5.97 -17.29
C LEU A 296 -8.54 7.14 -16.72
N ASP A 297 -9.85 7.22 -16.96
CA ASP A 297 -10.70 8.28 -16.44
C ASP A 297 -12.11 7.79 -16.10
N TYR A 298 -12.79 8.56 -15.26
CA TYR A 298 -14.14 8.28 -14.78
C TYR A 298 -15.14 7.95 -15.90
N LYS A 299 -15.16 8.76 -16.97
CA LYS A 299 -16.11 8.57 -18.08
C LYS A 299 -15.87 7.25 -18.79
N LYS A 300 -14.62 6.94 -19.07
CA LYS A 300 -14.22 5.69 -19.73
C LYS A 300 -14.50 4.47 -18.84
N ILE A 301 -14.31 4.58 -17.52
CA ILE A 301 -14.68 3.52 -16.56
C ILE A 301 -16.19 3.24 -16.64
N LYS A 302 -17.02 4.29 -16.62
CA LYS A 302 -18.49 4.14 -16.75
C LYS A 302 -18.91 3.56 -18.09
N GLU A 303 -18.30 3.97 -19.20
CA GLU A 303 -18.54 3.40 -20.51
C GLU A 303 -18.20 1.90 -20.52
N LEU A 304 -17.08 1.52 -19.95
CA LEU A 304 -16.63 0.14 -19.88
C LEU A 304 -17.56 -0.72 -19.01
N TRP A 305 -17.99 -0.20 -17.88
CA TRP A 305 -18.97 -0.85 -17.00
C TRP A 305 -20.32 -1.07 -17.70
N ALA A 306 -20.85 -0.07 -18.38
CA ALA A 306 -22.09 -0.20 -19.16
C ALA A 306 -22.01 -1.27 -20.27
N ILE A 307 -20.83 -1.48 -20.86
CA ILE A 307 -20.59 -2.61 -21.78
C ILE A 307 -20.70 -3.94 -21.01
N GLY A 308 -20.10 -4.02 -19.81
CA GLY A 308 -20.18 -5.20 -18.94
C GLY A 308 -21.63 -5.57 -18.61
N ASP A 309 -22.45 -4.58 -18.23
CA ASP A 309 -23.87 -4.76 -17.95
C ASP A 309 -24.65 -5.28 -19.16
N SER A 310 -24.35 -4.76 -20.35
CA SER A 310 -24.97 -5.20 -21.60
C SER A 310 -24.62 -6.65 -21.93
N VAL A 311 -23.37 -7.06 -21.69
CA VAL A 311 -22.91 -8.44 -21.89
C VAL A 311 -23.59 -9.39 -20.89
N ALA A 312 -23.71 -8.97 -19.62
CA ALA A 312 -24.39 -9.74 -18.58
C ALA A 312 -25.88 -9.97 -18.90
N GLN A 313 -26.58 -8.92 -19.35
CA GLN A 313 -27.97 -9.01 -19.80
C GLN A 313 -28.12 -9.94 -21.01
N GLY A 314 -27.23 -9.80 -22.01
CA GLY A 314 -27.19 -10.67 -23.18
C GLY A 314 -27.00 -12.14 -22.82
N ALA A 315 -26.11 -12.43 -21.90
CA ALA A 315 -25.86 -13.79 -21.40
C ALA A 315 -27.09 -14.38 -20.69
N ALA A 316 -27.78 -13.60 -19.86
CA ALA A 316 -29.02 -14.02 -19.22
C ALA A 316 -30.12 -14.33 -20.26
N MET A 317 -30.27 -13.49 -21.30
CA MET A 317 -31.22 -13.71 -22.36
C MET A 317 -30.94 -15.01 -23.16
N MET A 318 -29.69 -15.23 -23.53
CA MET A 318 -29.29 -16.43 -24.31
C MET A 318 -29.53 -17.74 -23.54
N THR A 319 -29.41 -17.74 -22.23
CA THR A 319 -29.57 -18.94 -21.38
C THR A 319 -31.00 -19.11 -20.82
N GLY A 320 -31.86 -18.11 -21.01
CA GLY A 320 -33.21 -18.07 -20.43
C GLY A 320 -33.16 -17.99 -18.89
N THR A 321 -32.08 -17.41 -18.35
CA THR A 321 -31.91 -17.09 -16.94
C THR A 321 -32.24 -15.63 -16.66
N LYS A 322 -32.07 -15.19 -15.42
CA LYS A 322 -32.25 -13.79 -15.00
C LYS A 322 -30.95 -13.26 -14.41
N LEU A 323 -30.55 -12.05 -14.83
CA LEU A 323 -29.58 -11.26 -14.08
C LEU A 323 -30.27 -10.79 -12.80
N ALA A 324 -29.98 -11.44 -11.69
CA ALA A 324 -30.66 -11.23 -10.42
C ALA A 324 -30.18 -9.98 -9.69
N SER A 325 -28.87 -9.76 -9.72
CA SER A 325 -28.28 -8.55 -9.15
C SER A 325 -26.97 -8.18 -9.82
N GLU A 326 -26.68 -6.89 -9.74
CA GLU A 326 -25.42 -6.25 -10.04
C GLU A 326 -25.06 -5.43 -8.80
N ARG A 327 -23.96 -5.78 -8.16
CA ARG A 327 -23.50 -5.14 -6.92
C ARG A 327 -22.10 -4.56 -7.11
N VAL A 328 -21.95 -3.27 -6.85
CA VAL A 328 -20.64 -2.63 -6.76
C VAL A 328 -20.01 -3.02 -5.42
N LEU A 329 -18.84 -3.65 -5.47
CA LEU A 329 -18.09 -4.07 -4.28
C LEU A 329 -17.03 -3.06 -3.88
N GLY A 330 -16.53 -2.26 -4.83
CA GLY A 330 -15.53 -1.24 -4.61
C GLY A 330 -15.30 -0.41 -5.86
N SER A 331 -14.56 0.67 -5.72
CA SER A 331 -14.19 1.55 -6.84
C SER A 331 -12.95 2.36 -6.53
N ALA A 332 -12.25 2.78 -7.56
CA ALA A 332 -11.14 3.71 -7.48
C ALA A 332 -11.15 4.71 -8.64
N TRP A 333 -11.05 5.99 -8.34
CA TRP A 333 -10.67 6.98 -9.34
C TRP A 333 -9.18 6.88 -9.67
N PRO A 334 -8.74 7.22 -10.90
CA PRO A 334 -7.32 7.39 -11.20
C PRO A 334 -6.73 8.48 -10.28
N GLY A 335 -5.56 8.23 -9.70
CA GLY A 335 -4.91 9.17 -8.80
C GLY A 335 -4.44 10.44 -9.52
N HIS A 336 -4.52 11.59 -8.84
CA HIS A 336 -3.89 12.83 -9.26
C HIS A 336 -3.31 13.54 -8.05
N PHE A 337 -1.98 13.68 -7.99
CA PHE A 337 -1.28 14.09 -6.78
C PHE A 337 -0.81 15.54 -6.81
N ASN A 338 -0.71 16.14 -5.63
CA ASN A 338 -0.51 17.57 -5.43
C ASN A 338 0.95 17.98 -5.63
N ARG A 339 1.25 18.80 -6.64
CA ARG A 339 2.60 19.20 -7.00
C ARG A 339 3.36 19.96 -5.92
N PRO A 340 2.83 21.03 -5.30
CA PRO A 340 3.56 21.77 -4.27
C PRO A 340 4.01 20.91 -3.08
N ILE A 341 3.16 19.99 -2.62
CA ILE A 341 3.50 19.09 -1.51
C ILE A 341 4.49 18.00 -1.96
N ALA A 342 4.36 17.48 -3.18
CA ALA A 342 5.29 16.47 -3.71
C ALA A 342 6.70 17.03 -3.91
N GLU A 343 6.83 18.28 -4.42
CA GLU A 343 8.12 18.96 -4.53
C GLU A 343 8.77 19.15 -3.15
N ASP A 344 8.00 19.58 -2.15
CA ASP A 344 8.47 19.70 -0.76
C ASP A 344 8.91 18.36 -0.16
N MET A 345 8.10 17.31 -0.34
CA MET A 345 8.44 15.96 0.11
C MET A 345 9.69 15.42 -0.60
N ALA A 346 9.86 15.67 -1.90
CA ALA A 346 11.06 15.25 -2.62
C ALA A 346 12.34 15.87 -2.06
N ASP A 347 12.29 17.10 -1.59
CA ASP A 347 13.42 17.74 -0.91
C ASP A 347 13.69 17.09 0.46
N ASN A 348 12.64 16.71 1.19
CA ASN A 348 12.78 15.97 2.44
C ASN A 348 13.33 14.55 2.22
N ILE A 349 12.90 13.87 1.16
CA ILE A 349 13.45 12.56 0.74
C ILE A 349 14.96 12.66 0.50
N LYS A 350 15.44 13.71 -0.18
CA LYS A 350 16.88 13.95 -0.39
C LYS A 350 17.64 14.16 0.92
N LEU A 351 17.01 14.84 1.91
CA LEU A 351 17.60 15.04 3.24
C LEU A 351 17.71 13.74 4.03
N VAL A 352 16.72 12.86 3.94
CA VAL A 352 16.67 11.57 4.64
C VAL A 352 17.63 10.57 3.99
N GLY A 353 17.57 10.45 2.66
CA GLY A 353 18.30 9.44 1.89
C GLY A 353 17.81 8.00 2.14
N LEU A 354 18.32 7.06 1.36
CA LEU A 354 18.01 5.64 1.54
C LEU A 354 18.66 5.07 2.81
N PRO A 355 18.08 4.02 3.40
CA PRO A 355 18.69 3.29 4.49
C PRO A 355 20.08 2.75 4.13
N LYS A 356 20.94 2.60 5.15
CA LYS A 356 22.21 1.90 4.97
C LYS A 356 21.96 0.40 4.94
N TRP A 357 21.92 -0.16 3.75
CA TRP A 357 21.79 -1.59 3.55
C TRP A 357 23.09 -2.32 3.95
N THR A 358 22.94 -3.40 4.69
CA THR A 358 24.07 -4.29 5.03
C THR A 358 24.37 -5.24 3.85
N ALA A 359 25.52 -5.91 3.90
CA ALA A 359 25.82 -6.97 2.95
C ALA A 359 24.79 -8.11 2.98
N ALA A 360 24.25 -8.41 4.18
CA ALA A 360 23.20 -9.40 4.37
C ALA A 360 21.89 -8.98 3.68
N ASP A 361 21.47 -7.71 3.80
CA ASP A 361 20.28 -7.19 3.11
C ASP A 361 20.42 -7.31 1.58
N GLN A 362 21.57 -6.91 1.05
CA GLN A 362 21.86 -6.99 -0.39
C GLN A 362 21.91 -8.44 -0.90
N GLN A 363 22.51 -9.33 -0.12
CA GLN A 363 22.57 -10.76 -0.46
C GLN A 363 21.19 -11.38 -0.49
N PHE A 364 20.35 -11.03 0.51
CA PHE A 364 18.98 -11.51 0.62
C PHE A 364 18.12 -11.03 -0.54
N ALA A 365 18.18 -9.74 -0.88
CA ALA A 365 17.45 -9.17 -1.99
C ALA A 365 17.78 -9.87 -3.31
N ARG A 366 19.08 -10.04 -3.62
CA ARG A 366 19.51 -10.76 -4.84
C ARG A 366 19.07 -12.23 -4.86
N ALA A 367 19.04 -12.87 -3.70
CA ALA A 367 18.59 -14.26 -3.60
C ALA A 367 17.09 -14.40 -3.92
N ILE A 368 16.24 -13.48 -3.41
CA ILE A 368 14.81 -13.47 -3.73
C ILE A 368 14.58 -13.16 -5.22
N GLN A 369 15.26 -12.13 -5.75
CA GLN A 369 15.18 -11.78 -7.17
C GLN A 369 15.55 -12.96 -8.08
N LYS A 370 16.60 -13.70 -7.72
CA LYS A 370 17.00 -14.92 -8.43
C LYS A 370 15.94 -16.02 -8.35
N GLU A 371 15.32 -16.19 -7.18
CA GLU A 371 14.29 -17.21 -6.96
C GLU A 371 13.08 -17.00 -7.89
N VAL A 372 12.68 -15.75 -8.13
CA VAL A 372 11.59 -15.39 -9.03
C VAL A 372 12.04 -15.15 -10.48
N LYS A 373 13.30 -15.41 -10.79
CA LYS A 373 13.92 -15.20 -12.12
C LYS A 373 13.85 -13.74 -12.60
N GLY A 374 13.83 -12.80 -11.66
CA GLY A 374 13.90 -11.36 -11.93
C GLY A 374 15.35 -10.86 -12.06
N ASP A 375 15.48 -9.56 -12.38
CA ASP A 375 16.78 -8.89 -12.43
C ASP A 375 17.39 -8.80 -11.03
N THR A 376 18.59 -9.35 -10.86
CA THR A 376 19.28 -9.50 -9.57
C THR A 376 20.12 -8.26 -9.21
N THR A 377 19.52 -7.08 -9.26
CA THR A 377 20.18 -5.80 -8.96
C THR A 377 20.49 -5.61 -7.47
N GLY A 378 19.74 -6.28 -6.59
CA GLY A 378 19.74 -6.01 -5.16
C GLY A 378 18.85 -4.82 -4.82
N LEU A 379 19.10 -4.20 -3.64
CA LEU A 379 18.40 -3.00 -3.18
C LEU A 379 19.04 -1.74 -3.76
N ASP A 380 18.23 -0.74 -4.02
CA ASP A 380 18.66 0.56 -4.52
C ASP A 380 19.60 1.28 -3.54
N THR A 381 20.55 2.04 -4.08
CA THR A 381 21.54 2.80 -3.31
C THR A 381 21.43 4.32 -3.47
N ALA A 382 20.52 4.78 -4.31
CA ALA A 382 20.22 6.18 -4.53
C ALA A 382 18.70 6.40 -4.51
N VAL A 383 18.25 7.52 -3.95
CA VAL A 383 16.84 7.91 -3.96
C VAL A 383 16.36 8.13 -5.40
N ALA A 384 15.12 7.76 -5.67
CA ALA A 384 14.48 7.99 -6.95
C ALA A 384 14.29 9.50 -7.22
N LYS A 385 14.14 9.85 -8.49
CA LYS A 385 13.78 11.22 -8.88
C LYS A 385 12.30 11.47 -8.60
N LEU A 386 11.98 12.75 -8.37
CA LEU A 386 10.58 13.18 -8.33
C LEU A 386 9.92 12.87 -9.68
N GLU A 387 8.84 12.11 -9.65
CA GLU A 387 8.02 11.84 -10.83
C GLU A 387 7.05 12.99 -11.06
N GLY A 388 6.82 13.30 -12.32
CA GLY A 388 5.91 14.36 -12.74
C GLY A 388 4.67 13.82 -13.44
N ASP A 389 3.83 14.74 -13.87
CA ASP A 389 2.60 14.47 -14.58
C ASP A 389 2.84 13.57 -15.80
N LEU A 390 2.13 12.45 -15.88
CA LEU A 390 2.23 11.49 -16.98
C LEU A 390 1.12 11.80 -18.01
N PRO A 391 1.49 12.19 -19.25
CA PRO A 391 0.50 12.40 -20.30
C PRO A 391 -0.32 11.13 -20.60
N ASP A 392 -1.63 11.27 -20.82
CA ASP A 392 -2.53 10.15 -21.16
C ASP A 392 -2.01 9.28 -22.32
N SER A 393 -1.33 9.90 -23.29
CA SER A 393 -0.75 9.18 -24.44
C SER A 393 0.39 8.21 -24.07
N LEU A 394 1.00 8.40 -22.92
CA LEU A 394 2.09 7.55 -22.39
C LEU A 394 1.59 6.63 -21.26
N ASN A 395 0.43 6.92 -20.67
CA ASN A 395 -0.16 6.06 -19.65
C ASN A 395 -0.79 4.83 -20.30
N MET A 396 -0.21 3.68 -20.10
CA MET A 396 -0.71 2.39 -20.62
C MET A 396 -1.66 1.68 -19.65
N GLY A 397 -2.11 2.36 -18.60
CA GLY A 397 -2.85 1.75 -17.50
C GLY A 397 -1.90 0.98 -16.56
N GLY A 398 -2.46 0.35 -15.55
CA GLY A 398 -1.68 -0.36 -14.54
C GLY A 398 -2.55 -0.79 -13.36
N GLY A 399 -1.93 -0.87 -12.19
CA GLY A 399 -2.60 -1.06 -10.92
C GLY A 399 -3.61 0.07 -10.64
N SER A 400 -4.41 -0.11 -9.63
CA SER A 400 -5.33 0.93 -9.12
C SER A 400 -5.21 0.93 -7.60
N ASP A 401 -5.27 2.11 -7.02
CA ASP A 401 -5.37 2.32 -5.59
C ASP A 401 -6.54 3.28 -5.35
N ASP A 402 -7.42 2.95 -4.41
CA ASP A 402 -8.58 3.77 -4.09
C ASP A 402 -8.23 5.09 -3.35
N ILE A 403 -6.90 5.38 -3.11
CA ILE A 403 -6.41 6.71 -2.75
C ILE A 403 -6.77 7.77 -3.81
N GLY A 404 -7.00 7.33 -5.04
CA GLY A 404 -7.49 8.18 -6.11
C GLY A 404 -8.75 8.95 -5.71
N ASP A 405 -9.74 8.29 -5.10
CA ASP A 405 -10.97 8.95 -4.63
C ASP A 405 -10.69 10.10 -3.65
N ILE A 406 -9.74 9.90 -2.74
CA ILE A 406 -9.34 10.94 -1.77
C ILE A 406 -8.59 12.07 -2.47
N SER A 407 -7.71 11.75 -3.42
CA SER A 407 -6.88 12.74 -4.13
C SER A 407 -7.72 13.79 -4.88
N TRP A 408 -8.93 13.44 -5.29
CA TRP A 408 -9.88 14.37 -5.93
C TRP A 408 -10.76 15.15 -4.94
N ASN A 409 -10.57 14.96 -3.62
CA ASN A 409 -11.33 15.65 -2.58
C ASN A 409 -10.47 16.55 -1.67
N ALA A 410 -9.16 16.30 -1.60
CA ALA A 410 -8.20 17.12 -0.86
C ALA A 410 -6.81 17.05 -1.51
N PRO A 411 -5.94 18.06 -1.32
CA PRO A 411 -4.54 17.99 -1.71
C PRO A 411 -3.86 16.76 -1.13
N THR A 412 -3.48 15.81 -1.98
CA THR A 412 -2.97 14.49 -1.58
C THR A 412 -1.66 14.18 -2.28
N ILE A 413 -0.73 13.54 -1.57
CA ILE A 413 0.46 12.90 -2.14
C ILE A 413 0.62 11.49 -1.60
N VAL A 414 1.40 10.68 -2.31
CA VAL A 414 1.83 9.34 -1.90
C VAL A 414 3.34 9.34 -1.68
N LEU A 415 3.75 8.89 -0.50
CA LEU A 415 5.13 8.55 -0.20
C LEU A 415 5.32 7.04 -0.42
N LEU A 416 6.15 6.66 -1.37
CA LEU A 416 6.69 5.29 -1.45
C LEU A 416 7.93 5.20 -0.57
N TYR A 417 8.03 4.15 0.25
CA TYR A 417 9.17 3.94 1.16
C TYR A 417 9.77 2.54 0.98
N PRO A 418 11.11 2.38 1.12
CA PRO A 418 11.84 1.20 0.66
C PRO A 418 11.74 0.02 1.65
N SER A 419 10.56 -0.55 1.83
CA SER A 419 10.31 -1.70 2.71
C SER A 419 10.24 -3.03 1.96
N ASN A 420 10.34 -3.03 0.64
CA ASN A 420 10.37 -4.23 -0.19
C ASN A 420 11.60 -4.30 -1.11
N VAL A 421 11.80 -5.46 -1.71
CA VAL A 421 12.86 -5.73 -2.69
C VAL A 421 12.34 -5.36 -4.09
N PRO A 422 13.12 -4.66 -4.93
CA PRO A 422 12.71 -4.35 -6.30
C PRO A 422 12.69 -5.59 -7.21
N ASN A 423 12.04 -5.47 -8.37
CA ASN A 423 11.98 -6.50 -9.41
C ASN A 423 11.30 -7.81 -8.99
N LEU A 424 10.36 -7.74 -8.05
CA LEU A 424 9.47 -8.84 -7.71
C LEU A 424 8.16 -8.74 -8.53
N PRO A 425 7.40 -9.84 -8.68
CA PRO A 425 6.21 -9.85 -9.55
C PRO A 425 5.04 -8.96 -9.10
N GLY A 426 4.99 -8.55 -7.82
CA GLY A 426 3.81 -7.93 -7.20
C GLY A 426 2.71 -8.96 -6.92
N HIS A 427 1.90 -8.77 -5.85
CA HIS A 427 0.84 -9.70 -5.44
C HIS A 427 1.26 -11.18 -5.46
N HIS A 428 2.46 -11.44 -4.98
CA HIS A 428 3.10 -12.73 -5.06
C HIS A 428 3.73 -13.11 -3.71
N TRP A 429 3.84 -14.39 -3.40
CA TRP A 429 4.45 -14.87 -2.15
C TRP A 429 5.86 -14.30 -1.92
N SER A 430 6.61 -13.97 -2.98
CA SER A 430 7.96 -13.41 -2.86
C SER A 430 7.99 -12.03 -2.23
N ASP A 431 6.92 -11.25 -2.40
CA ASP A 431 6.80 -9.91 -1.80
C ASP A 431 6.68 -10.01 -0.28
N ALA A 432 6.02 -11.06 0.25
CA ALA A 432 5.88 -11.27 1.69
C ALA A 432 7.22 -11.60 2.40
N ILE A 433 8.21 -12.11 1.67
CA ILE A 433 9.47 -12.60 2.27
C ILE A 433 10.25 -11.50 3.00
N ALA A 434 10.26 -10.27 2.47
CA ALA A 434 11.01 -9.16 3.06
C ALA A 434 10.26 -8.39 4.15
N MET A 435 8.93 -8.56 4.26
CA MET A 435 8.02 -7.67 4.97
C MET A 435 8.10 -7.67 6.50
N ALA A 436 8.82 -8.61 7.12
CA ALA A 436 9.15 -8.63 8.54
C ALA A 436 10.66 -8.91 8.74
N THR A 437 11.49 -8.23 7.95
CA THR A 437 12.96 -8.36 7.97
C THR A 437 13.62 -7.00 8.19
N PRO A 438 14.93 -6.95 8.44
CA PRO A 438 15.66 -5.69 8.53
C PRO A 438 15.48 -4.74 7.34
N ILE A 439 15.13 -5.25 6.14
CA ILE A 439 14.81 -4.41 4.98
C ILE A 439 13.56 -3.59 5.26
N ALA A 440 12.45 -4.25 5.62
CA ALA A 440 11.19 -3.58 5.92
C ALA A 440 11.32 -2.61 7.10
N HIS A 441 12.01 -3.02 8.18
CA HIS A 441 12.19 -2.18 9.36
C HIS A 441 12.95 -0.88 9.08
N LYS A 442 14.04 -0.97 8.31
CA LYS A 442 14.83 0.19 7.89
C LYS A 442 14.06 1.09 6.93
N GLY A 443 13.33 0.46 5.98
CA GLY A 443 12.51 1.18 5.01
C GLY A 443 11.39 1.97 5.69
N ALA A 444 10.64 1.34 6.60
CA ALA A 444 9.60 2.02 7.37
C ALA A 444 10.15 3.17 8.22
N THR A 445 11.33 2.99 8.86
CA THR A 445 11.99 4.07 9.61
C THR A 445 12.38 5.24 8.72
N ALA A 446 12.90 4.98 7.50
CA ALA A 446 13.24 6.04 6.55
C ALA A 446 11.99 6.75 6.02
N GLY A 447 10.93 6.00 5.73
CA GLY A 447 9.62 6.55 5.37
C GLY A 447 9.06 7.47 6.45
N ALA A 448 9.11 7.04 7.72
CA ALA A 448 8.67 7.85 8.85
C ALA A 448 9.42 9.18 8.97
N LYS A 449 10.72 9.21 8.67
CA LYS A 449 11.50 10.46 8.62
C LYS A 449 11.01 11.38 7.52
N ALA A 450 10.87 10.90 6.28
CA ALA A 450 10.39 11.71 5.16
C ALA A 450 8.99 12.27 5.45
N GLN A 451 8.10 11.45 5.99
CA GLN A 451 6.75 11.83 6.39
C GLN A 451 6.78 12.94 7.47
N ALA A 452 7.56 12.75 8.53
CA ALA A 452 7.66 13.71 9.62
C ALA A 452 8.25 15.06 9.18
N LEU A 453 9.29 15.07 8.33
CA LEU A 453 9.87 16.30 7.82
C LEU A 453 8.87 17.09 6.97
N THR A 454 8.07 16.40 6.15
CA THR A 454 7.01 17.02 5.34
C THR A 454 5.88 17.55 6.22
N MET A 455 5.50 16.85 7.29
CA MET A 455 4.55 17.36 8.28
C MET A 455 5.04 18.68 8.93
N LEU A 456 6.33 18.75 9.29
CA LEU A 456 6.91 20.00 9.83
C LEU A 456 6.86 21.14 8.81
N ASP A 457 7.09 20.87 7.55
CA ASP A 457 7.01 21.86 6.49
C ASP A 457 5.57 22.38 6.32
N ILE A 458 4.58 21.49 6.30
CA ILE A 458 3.16 21.86 6.24
C ILE A 458 2.75 22.71 7.45
N LEU A 459 3.25 22.38 8.64
CA LEU A 459 2.94 23.11 9.88
C LEU A 459 3.64 24.48 9.96
N LEU A 460 4.83 24.64 9.38
CA LEU A 460 5.72 25.77 9.68
C LEU A 460 6.15 26.60 8.46
N LYS A 461 5.92 26.14 7.22
CA LYS A 461 6.19 26.93 6.01
C LYS A 461 4.95 27.74 5.61
N PRO A 462 4.98 29.08 5.76
CA PRO A 462 3.87 29.92 5.31
C PRO A 462 3.57 29.69 3.83
N GLY A 463 2.30 29.58 3.47
CA GLY A 463 1.86 29.50 2.09
C GLY A 463 1.98 28.13 1.42
N LEU A 464 2.57 27.10 2.06
CA LEU A 464 2.66 25.77 1.46
C LEU A 464 1.25 25.16 1.29
N VAL A 465 0.41 25.23 2.33
CA VAL A 465 -0.98 24.78 2.29
C VAL A 465 -1.80 25.59 1.27
N ASP A 466 -1.61 26.92 1.22
CA ASP A 466 -2.29 27.77 0.24
C ASP A 466 -1.88 27.42 -1.20
N SER A 467 -0.60 27.15 -1.42
CA SER A 467 -0.07 26.70 -2.72
C SER A 467 -0.65 25.35 -3.12
N ALA A 468 -0.79 24.41 -2.16
CA ALA A 468 -1.41 23.12 -2.38
C ALA A 468 -2.88 23.25 -2.82
N TRP A 469 -3.65 24.07 -2.11
CA TRP A 469 -5.04 24.35 -2.47
C TRP A 469 -5.20 25.14 -3.76
N SER A 470 -4.26 26.05 -4.06
CA SER A 470 -4.24 26.77 -5.34
C SER A 470 -4.03 25.80 -6.51
N TYR A 471 -3.07 24.88 -6.40
CA TYR A 471 -2.86 23.84 -7.41
C TYR A 471 -4.11 22.95 -7.54
N PHE A 472 -4.66 22.48 -6.42
CA PHE A 472 -5.85 21.63 -6.39
C PHE A 472 -7.03 22.26 -7.13
N LYS A 473 -7.36 23.55 -6.82
CA LYS A 473 -8.51 24.26 -7.40
C LYS A 473 -8.29 24.75 -8.83
N ASN A 474 -7.09 25.24 -9.14
CA ASN A 474 -6.82 25.95 -10.38
C ASN A 474 -6.16 25.08 -11.46
N VAL A 475 -5.62 23.93 -11.10
CA VAL A 475 -4.99 22.97 -12.02
C VAL A 475 -5.77 21.67 -12.01
N GLN A 476 -5.74 20.94 -10.91
CA GLN A 476 -6.28 19.59 -10.80
C GLN A 476 -7.79 19.52 -11.04
N THR A 477 -8.57 20.28 -10.28
CA THR A 477 -10.06 20.23 -10.33
C THR A 477 -10.69 21.33 -11.18
N LYS A 478 -9.88 22.05 -11.97
CA LYS A 478 -10.36 23.15 -12.81
C LYS A 478 -11.42 22.71 -13.83
N THR A 479 -11.21 21.57 -14.45
CA THR A 479 -12.08 21.05 -15.51
C THR A 479 -12.71 19.69 -15.16
N VAL A 480 -12.18 19.00 -14.17
CA VAL A 480 -12.63 17.69 -13.71
C VAL A 480 -13.29 17.84 -12.35
N LYS A 481 -14.48 17.28 -12.19
CA LYS A 481 -15.19 17.21 -10.90
C LYS A 481 -15.29 15.77 -10.48
N TYR A 482 -14.97 15.51 -9.22
CA TYR A 482 -15.15 14.20 -8.64
C TYR A 482 -16.64 13.84 -8.54
N GLU A 483 -16.97 12.66 -9.03
CA GLU A 483 -18.27 11.99 -8.83
C GLU A 483 -17.98 10.55 -8.41
N PRO A 484 -18.59 10.03 -7.34
CA PRO A 484 -18.34 8.65 -6.94
C PRO A 484 -18.78 7.67 -8.04
N LEU A 485 -17.96 6.63 -8.27
CA LEU A 485 -18.34 5.52 -9.15
C LEU A 485 -19.40 4.62 -8.49
N MET A 486 -19.37 4.52 -7.16
CA MET A 486 -20.40 3.82 -6.41
C MET A 486 -21.73 4.60 -6.42
N ARG A 487 -22.82 3.87 -6.39
CA ARG A 487 -24.17 4.43 -6.31
C ARG A 487 -24.52 4.83 -4.85
N PRO A 488 -25.48 5.72 -4.62
CA PRO A 488 -25.90 6.11 -3.27
C PRO A 488 -26.37 4.93 -2.38
N GLU A 489 -26.99 3.94 -2.99
CA GLU A 489 -27.49 2.72 -2.33
C GLU A 489 -26.39 1.68 -2.04
N ASP A 490 -25.25 1.73 -2.72
CA ASP A 490 -24.16 0.77 -2.51
C ASP A 490 -23.61 0.85 -1.09
N ARG A 491 -23.27 -0.30 -0.52
CA ARG A 491 -22.76 -0.44 0.83
C ARG A 491 -21.43 -1.20 0.81
N PRO A 492 -20.54 -0.93 1.77
CA PRO A 492 -19.30 -1.71 1.90
C PRO A 492 -19.61 -3.21 1.98
N ALA A 493 -18.84 -4.00 1.27
CA ALA A 493 -19.01 -5.46 1.20
C ALA A 493 -18.31 -6.17 2.38
N THR A 494 -18.66 -5.78 3.60
CA THR A 494 -17.97 -6.17 4.85
C THR A 494 -17.99 -7.67 5.14
N GLU A 495 -18.81 -8.45 4.44
CA GLU A 495 -18.83 -9.91 4.49
C GLU A 495 -17.72 -10.57 3.65
N LEU A 496 -17.08 -9.83 2.74
CA LEU A 496 -15.99 -10.39 1.94
C LEU A 496 -14.89 -10.96 2.83
N ASN A 497 -14.32 -12.07 2.37
CA ASN A 497 -13.19 -12.75 3.02
C ASN A 497 -13.50 -13.38 4.40
N ALA A 498 -14.71 -13.22 4.94
CA ALA A 498 -15.05 -13.74 6.28
C ALA A 498 -14.87 -15.27 6.38
N GLU A 499 -15.33 -16.03 5.38
CA GLU A 499 -15.19 -17.49 5.35
C GLU A 499 -13.72 -17.93 5.24
N ILE A 500 -12.94 -17.22 4.42
CA ILE A 500 -11.52 -17.51 4.25
C ILE A 500 -10.78 -17.29 5.57
N LEU A 501 -11.00 -16.15 6.23
CA LEU A 501 -10.37 -15.86 7.52
C LEU A 501 -10.87 -16.79 8.64
N ALA A 502 -12.14 -17.14 8.66
CA ALA A 502 -12.67 -18.11 9.62
C ALA A 502 -11.96 -19.47 9.52
N ARG A 503 -11.66 -19.88 8.28
CA ARG A 503 -10.92 -21.14 8.01
C ARG A 503 -9.46 -21.09 8.48
N TYR A 504 -8.73 -20.01 8.20
CA TYR A 504 -7.28 -19.98 8.40
C TYR A 504 -6.84 -19.32 9.73
N ARG A 505 -7.62 -18.38 10.29
CA ARG A 505 -7.26 -17.63 11.50
C ARG A 505 -6.88 -18.50 12.70
N PRO A 506 -7.54 -19.65 13.00
CA PRO A 506 -7.11 -20.50 14.12
C PRO A 506 -5.66 -20.98 14.01
N GLU A 507 -5.22 -21.34 12.79
CA GLU A 507 -3.83 -21.77 12.56
C GLU A 507 -2.87 -20.57 12.55
N MET A 508 -3.25 -19.46 11.92
CA MET A 508 -2.45 -18.23 11.86
C MET A 508 -2.17 -17.67 13.26
N LYS A 509 -3.15 -17.72 14.19
CA LYS A 509 -2.98 -17.26 15.57
C LYS A 509 -1.84 -17.91 16.32
N LYS A 510 -1.44 -19.13 15.98
CA LYS A 510 -0.30 -19.82 16.58
C LYS A 510 1.03 -19.13 16.30
N PHE A 511 1.07 -18.32 15.24
CA PHE A 511 2.25 -17.61 14.77
C PHE A 511 2.20 -16.10 15.02
N TYR A 512 1.19 -15.59 15.72
CA TYR A 512 1.14 -14.17 16.05
C TYR A 512 2.34 -13.75 16.87
N TYR A 513 2.95 -12.63 16.51
CA TYR A 513 4.15 -12.13 17.15
C TYR A 513 3.88 -11.72 18.62
N ASP A 514 4.78 -12.11 19.52
CA ASP A 514 4.74 -11.72 20.93
C ASP A 514 5.99 -10.87 21.27
N PRO A 515 5.90 -9.54 21.17
CA PRO A 515 7.03 -8.64 21.42
C PRO A 515 7.53 -8.64 22.88
N ASN A 516 6.74 -9.21 23.82
CA ASN A 516 7.17 -9.34 25.22
C ASN A 516 8.14 -10.49 25.42
N LYS A 517 8.13 -11.50 24.54
CA LYS A 517 9.00 -12.67 24.63
C LYS A 517 10.16 -12.62 23.65
N TYR A 518 9.95 -12.02 22.49
CA TYR A 518 10.93 -12.05 21.41
C TYR A 518 11.22 -10.63 20.90
N PRO A 519 12.50 -10.25 20.76
CA PRO A 519 12.86 -8.94 20.22
C PRO A 519 12.39 -8.70 18.79
N THR A 520 12.36 -9.75 17.92
CA THR A 520 11.91 -9.69 16.53
C THR A 520 11.06 -10.92 16.17
N TYR A 521 10.23 -10.79 15.14
CA TYR A 521 9.44 -11.91 14.65
C TYR A 521 10.32 -13.04 14.10
N LEU A 522 11.42 -12.72 13.42
CA LEU A 522 12.38 -13.72 12.95
C LEU A 522 12.94 -14.56 14.11
N GLN A 523 13.24 -13.94 15.25
CA GLN A 523 13.70 -14.65 16.45
C GLN A 523 12.62 -15.56 17.04
N GLN A 524 11.36 -15.12 17.05
CA GLN A 524 10.23 -15.97 17.47
C GLN A 524 10.13 -17.21 16.57
N LEU A 525 10.25 -17.03 15.25
CA LEU A 525 10.20 -18.13 14.30
C LEU A 525 11.48 -18.99 14.26
N GLY A 526 12.55 -18.58 14.95
CA GLY A 526 13.85 -19.27 14.91
C GLY A 526 14.58 -19.14 13.58
N ILE A 527 14.30 -18.08 12.83
CA ILE A 527 14.86 -17.82 11.49
C ILE A 527 16.13 -16.98 11.60
N ALA A 528 17.25 -17.50 11.09
CA ALA A 528 18.47 -16.73 10.88
C ALA A 528 18.34 -15.84 9.64
N TYR A 529 18.80 -14.60 9.73
CA TYR A 529 18.72 -13.65 8.63
C TYR A 529 20.11 -13.33 8.04
N PRO A 530 20.30 -13.47 6.72
CA PRO A 530 19.39 -14.06 5.74
C PRO A 530 19.45 -15.59 5.72
N THR A 531 18.33 -16.27 5.52
CA THR A 531 18.30 -17.69 5.19
C THR A 531 18.16 -17.89 3.68
N LEU A 532 19.18 -18.49 3.07
CA LEU A 532 19.25 -18.71 1.65
C LEU A 532 18.99 -20.17 1.32
N ARG A 533 18.66 -20.47 0.06
CA ARG A 533 18.58 -21.85 -0.44
C ARG A 533 19.92 -22.55 -0.28
N LYS A 534 19.91 -23.80 0.18
CA LYS A 534 21.12 -24.64 0.30
C LYS A 534 21.69 -24.99 -1.07
N ALA A 535 22.95 -25.45 -1.09
CA ALA A 535 23.65 -25.87 -2.31
C ALA A 535 22.94 -27.05 -3.03
N ASP A 536 22.22 -27.90 -2.29
CA ASP A 536 21.40 -28.99 -2.81
C ASP A 536 20.05 -28.55 -3.37
N GLY A 537 19.77 -27.25 -3.34
CA GLY A 537 18.52 -26.65 -3.80
C GLY A 537 17.36 -26.71 -2.79
N SER A 538 17.55 -27.28 -1.60
CA SER A 538 16.51 -27.31 -0.58
C SER A 538 16.35 -25.97 0.14
N CYS A 539 15.13 -25.66 0.63
CA CYS A 539 14.87 -24.55 1.55
C CYS A 539 15.37 -24.91 2.96
N ALA A 540 16.08 -23.98 3.61
CA ALA A 540 16.86 -24.30 4.82
C ALA A 540 16.13 -24.08 6.16
N ALA A 541 14.83 -23.72 6.16
CA ALA A 541 14.14 -23.30 7.38
C ALA A 541 13.06 -24.31 7.82
N THR A 542 13.05 -24.61 9.13
CA THR A 542 11.91 -25.24 9.82
C THR A 542 11.61 -24.33 11.02
N PRO A 543 10.45 -23.65 11.05
CA PRO A 543 10.09 -22.79 12.18
C PRO A 543 10.00 -23.59 13.48
N ASN A 544 10.49 -23.02 14.58
CA ASN A 544 10.48 -23.64 15.91
C ASN A 544 9.08 -23.99 16.43
N THR A 545 8.03 -23.37 15.88
CA THR A 545 6.63 -23.59 16.27
C THR A 545 5.97 -24.80 15.60
N LEU A 546 6.68 -25.48 14.70
CA LEU A 546 6.22 -26.72 14.04
C LEU A 546 6.78 -28.00 14.71
N GLN A 547 7.52 -27.88 15.85
CA GLN A 547 7.98 -29.02 16.63
C GLN A 547 7.05 -29.34 17.82
#